data_1f024b533c66e29deaad663607e0fbf9
#
_entry.id   1f024b533c66e29deaad663607e0fbf9
#
_cell.length_a   1.000
_cell.length_b   1.000
_cell.length_c   1.000
_cell.angle_alpha   90.00
_cell.angle_beta   90.00
_cell.angle_gamma   90.00
#
_symmetry.space_group_name_H-M   'P 1'
#
loop_
_entity.id
_entity.type
_entity.pdbx_description
1 polymer ?
#
loop_
_entity_poly.entity_id
_entity_poly.type
_entity_poly.pdbx_seq_one_letter_code
_entity_poly.pdbx_strand_id
1 'polypeptide(L)'
;GMSEAGVRKLRQDLLSCTVENKSKIEQLQDYYKQIGQQERYERTMNIVDENAALQEINNALKNRNENGEINNKGVLKMVEGYFTELTFLFSELYRVCKTGAYVAFVNDNVRYAGEVIPVDFLTTNLAEQIGFTPVKIYTLKQQKGNSSQQMKKYGRVALRKSITIWKK
;
A
#
# COMPACT_ATOMS: atom_id res chain seq x y z
N GLY A 1 22.40 -19.91 1.42
CA GLY A 1 21.15 -19.17 1.19
C GLY A 1 20.26 -19.27 2.43
N MET A 2 19.32 -18.35 2.56
CA MET A 2 18.35 -18.35 3.66
C MET A 2 17.39 -19.53 3.52
N SER A 3 17.03 -20.20 4.64
CA SER A 3 16.02 -21.26 4.64
C SER A 3 14.63 -20.71 4.29
N GLU A 4 13.72 -21.57 3.84
CA GLU A 4 12.34 -21.18 3.54
C GLU A 4 11.64 -20.55 4.76
N ALA A 5 11.86 -21.10 5.95
CA ALA A 5 11.36 -20.55 7.20
C ALA A 5 11.94 -19.16 7.49
N GLY A 6 13.22 -18.93 7.20
CA GLY A 6 13.86 -17.62 7.32
C GLY A 6 13.30 -16.60 6.35
N VAL A 7 13.02 -17.01 5.10
CA VAL A 7 12.38 -16.16 4.11
C VAL A 7 10.96 -15.78 4.53
N ARG A 8 10.17 -16.71 5.07
CA ARG A 8 8.82 -16.43 5.59
C ARG A 8 8.87 -15.46 6.76
N LYS A 9 9.79 -15.64 7.70
CA LYS A 9 9.96 -14.73 8.83
C LYS A 9 10.31 -13.33 8.35
N LEU A 10 11.28 -13.20 7.44
CA LEU A 10 11.66 -11.91 6.87
C LEU A 10 10.47 -11.21 6.19
N ARG A 11 9.65 -11.95 5.42
CA ARG A 11 8.45 -11.40 4.79
C ARG A 11 7.43 -10.89 5.80
N GLN A 12 7.30 -11.53 6.97
CA GLN A 12 6.40 -11.07 8.03
C GLN A 12 6.86 -9.75 8.65
N ASP A 13 8.16 -9.47 8.65
CA ASP A 13 8.75 -8.26 9.23
C ASP A 13 8.77 -7.08 8.25
N LEU A 14 8.60 -7.33 6.95
CA LEU A 14 8.52 -6.30 5.91
C LEU A 14 7.09 -5.72 5.79
N LEU A 15 6.94 -4.72 4.91
CA LEU A 15 5.63 -4.16 4.55
C LEU A 15 4.64 -5.26 4.13
N SER A 16 3.35 -5.05 4.40
CA SER A 16 2.25 -5.98 4.09
C SER A 16 1.99 -6.10 2.58
N CYS A 17 3.00 -6.55 1.83
CA CYS A 17 2.95 -6.75 0.37
C CYS A 17 2.65 -8.20 -0.05
N THR A 18 2.49 -9.12 0.90
CA THR A 18 2.12 -10.52 0.66
C THR A 18 1.02 -10.96 1.63
N VAL A 19 0.20 -11.93 1.22
CA VAL A 19 -0.89 -12.49 2.05
C VAL A 19 -0.40 -13.21 3.32
N GLU A 20 0.88 -13.46 3.43
CA GLU A 20 1.54 -14.08 4.60
C GLU A 20 1.88 -13.05 5.69
N ASN A 21 1.84 -11.75 5.37
CA ASN A 21 2.14 -10.69 6.33
C ASN A 21 1.08 -10.62 7.42
N LYS A 22 1.54 -10.32 8.63
CA LYS A 22 0.66 -10.00 9.76
C LYS A 22 0.41 -8.49 9.77
N SER A 23 -0.79 -8.09 10.16
CA SER A 23 -1.08 -6.68 10.43
C SER A 23 -0.10 -6.13 11.47
N LYS A 24 0.41 -4.93 11.23
CA LYS A 24 1.32 -4.22 12.13
C LYS A 24 0.66 -3.01 12.80
N ILE A 25 -0.66 -2.86 12.64
CA ILE A 25 -1.40 -1.71 13.16
C ILE A 25 -1.24 -1.61 14.68
N GLU A 26 -1.40 -2.72 15.40
CA GLU A 26 -1.22 -2.76 16.87
C GLU A 26 0.23 -2.41 17.27
N GLN A 27 1.22 -2.95 16.55
CA GLN A 27 2.63 -2.66 16.80
C GLN A 27 2.96 -1.17 16.55
N LEU A 28 2.37 -0.58 15.51
CA LEU A 28 2.50 0.85 15.22
C LEU A 28 1.87 1.68 16.34
N GLN A 29 0.67 1.31 16.80
CA GLN A 29 -0.01 1.98 17.90
C GLN A 29 0.83 1.96 19.18
N ASP A 30 1.32 0.79 19.56
CA ASP A 30 2.17 0.61 20.75
C ASP A 30 3.47 1.43 20.64
N TYR A 31 4.10 1.40 19.46
CA TYR A 31 5.31 2.19 19.21
C TYR A 31 5.06 3.68 19.40
N TYR A 32 4.04 4.24 18.77
CA TYR A 32 3.73 5.67 18.88
C TYR A 32 3.33 6.07 20.30
N LYS A 33 2.65 5.18 21.03
CA LYS A 33 2.34 5.35 22.45
C LYS A 33 3.61 5.38 23.30
N GLN A 34 4.54 4.44 23.07
CA GLN A 34 5.82 4.38 23.83
C GLN A 34 6.67 5.63 23.62
N ILE A 35 6.68 6.22 22.44
CA ILE A 35 7.44 7.45 22.15
C ILE A 35 6.65 8.72 22.44
N GLY A 36 5.47 8.64 23.06
CA GLY A 36 4.64 9.80 23.43
C GLY A 36 4.06 10.57 22.24
N GLN A 37 3.82 9.91 21.09
CA GLN A 37 3.31 10.54 19.87
C GLN A 37 1.97 9.94 19.43
N GLN A 38 1.07 9.70 20.37
CA GLN A 38 -0.24 9.12 20.12
C GLN A 38 -1.08 9.97 19.16
N GLU A 39 -1.09 11.30 19.29
CA GLU A 39 -1.80 12.21 18.39
C GLU A 39 -1.35 12.07 16.94
N ARG A 40 -0.07 11.80 16.73
CA ARG A 40 0.47 11.59 15.40
C ARG A 40 0.02 10.26 14.80
N TYR A 41 -0.08 9.22 15.61
CA TYR A 41 -0.68 7.95 15.21
C TYR A 41 -2.13 8.17 14.75
N GLU A 42 -2.95 8.80 15.58
CA GLU A 42 -4.36 9.07 15.31
C GLU A 42 -4.56 9.90 14.04
N ARG A 43 -3.77 10.96 13.89
CA ARG A 43 -3.79 11.78 12.67
C ARG A 43 -3.45 10.96 11.42
N THR A 44 -2.47 10.06 11.51
CA THR A 44 -2.06 9.23 10.37
C THR A 44 -3.12 8.18 10.06
N MET A 45 -3.76 7.58 11.07
CA MET A 45 -4.87 6.66 10.88
C MET A 45 -6.08 7.36 10.26
N ASN A 46 -6.43 8.56 10.70
CA ASN A 46 -7.53 9.32 10.12
C ASN A 46 -7.34 9.58 8.61
N ILE A 47 -6.10 9.82 8.16
CA ILE A 47 -5.80 9.93 6.72
C ILE A 47 -6.16 8.64 5.97
N VAL A 48 -5.87 7.47 6.56
CA VAL A 48 -6.21 6.16 5.96
C VAL A 48 -7.72 5.95 5.94
N ASP A 49 -8.37 6.18 7.07
CA ASP A 49 -9.79 5.87 7.29
C ASP A 49 -10.71 6.81 6.47
N GLU A 50 -10.32 8.07 6.31
CA GLU A 50 -11.08 9.07 5.56
C GLU A 50 -10.72 9.11 4.06
N ASN A 51 -9.76 8.31 3.60
CA ASN A 51 -9.38 8.28 2.19
C ASN A 51 -10.44 7.58 1.35
N ALA A 52 -11.30 8.35 0.70
CA ALA A 52 -12.45 7.84 -0.05
C ALA A 52 -12.05 6.84 -1.16
N ALA A 53 -10.95 7.10 -1.88
CA ALA A 53 -10.49 6.20 -2.94
C ALA A 53 -10.00 4.85 -2.40
N LEU A 54 -9.31 4.86 -1.25
CA LEU A 54 -8.87 3.63 -0.58
C LEU A 54 -10.08 2.85 -0.04
N GLN A 55 -11.06 3.54 0.54
CA GLN A 55 -12.28 2.90 1.05
C GLN A 55 -13.11 2.30 -0.09
N GLU A 56 -13.19 2.96 -1.25
CA GLU A 56 -13.86 2.40 -2.44
C GLU A 56 -13.20 1.09 -2.89
N ILE A 57 -11.88 1.03 -2.97
CA ILE A 57 -11.12 -0.19 -3.31
C ILE A 57 -11.36 -1.29 -2.27
N ASN A 58 -11.28 -0.96 -0.99
CA ASN A 58 -11.51 -1.94 0.08
C ASN A 58 -12.93 -2.52 0.02
N ASN A 59 -13.94 -1.68 -0.22
CA ASN A 59 -15.33 -2.12 -0.38
C ASN A 59 -15.51 -2.99 -1.64
N ALA A 60 -14.91 -2.62 -2.77
CA ALA A 60 -14.96 -3.43 -3.98
C ALA A 60 -14.33 -4.82 -3.75
N LEU A 61 -13.16 -4.88 -3.11
CA LEU A 61 -12.51 -6.15 -2.77
C LEU A 61 -13.33 -6.97 -1.77
N LYS A 62 -13.96 -6.33 -0.78
CA LYS A 62 -14.85 -7.00 0.17
C LYS A 62 -16.02 -7.67 -0.54
N ASN A 63 -16.72 -6.94 -1.42
CA ASN A 63 -17.82 -7.46 -2.21
C ASN A 63 -17.37 -8.66 -3.09
N ARG A 64 -16.19 -8.56 -3.73
CA ARG A 64 -15.61 -9.67 -4.51
C ARG A 64 -15.31 -10.89 -3.65
N ASN A 65 -14.84 -10.69 -2.41
CA ASN A 65 -14.57 -11.79 -1.48
C ASN A 65 -15.87 -12.46 -1.00
N GLU A 66 -16.90 -11.69 -0.69
CA GLU A 66 -18.21 -12.19 -0.28
C GLU A 66 -18.87 -13.03 -1.40
N ASN A 67 -18.65 -12.64 -2.65
CA ASN A 67 -19.09 -13.39 -3.83
C ASN A 67 -18.20 -14.61 -4.16
N GLY A 68 -17.19 -14.92 -3.36
CA GLY A 68 -16.29 -16.06 -3.61
C GLY A 68 -15.34 -15.88 -4.80
N GLU A 69 -15.14 -14.65 -5.25
CA GLU A 69 -14.31 -14.34 -6.41
C GLU A 69 -12.82 -14.16 -6.08
N ILE A 70 -12.49 -13.97 -4.80
CA ILE A 70 -11.10 -13.87 -4.31
C ILE A 70 -10.62 -15.22 -3.81
N ASN A 71 -9.57 -15.77 -4.42
CA ASN A 71 -9.03 -17.10 -4.08
C ASN A 71 -8.40 -17.16 -2.68
N ASN A 72 -7.88 -16.05 -2.18
CA ASN A 72 -7.19 -15.99 -0.90
C ASN A 72 -7.76 -14.84 -0.06
N LYS A 73 -8.47 -15.20 1.00
CA LYS A 73 -9.09 -14.24 1.94
C LYS A 73 -8.08 -13.27 2.58
N GLY A 74 -6.79 -13.61 2.58
CA GLY A 74 -5.71 -12.74 3.07
C GLY A 74 -5.47 -11.49 2.21
N VAL A 75 -5.98 -11.46 0.96
CA VAL A 75 -5.80 -10.31 0.05
C VAL A 75 -6.37 -9.02 0.63
N LEU A 76 -7.55 -9.06 1.26
CA LEU A 76 -8.16 -7.87 1.85
C LEU A 76 -7.26 -7.26 2.92
N LYS A 77 -6.87 -8.08 3.91
CA LYS A 77 -5.98 -7.65 5.00
C LYS A 77 -4.62 -7.17 4.51
N MET A 78 -4.11 -7.81 3.45
CA MET A 78 -2.85 -7.42 2.84
C MET A 78 -2.95 -6.03 2.20
N VAL A 79 -4.00 -5.75 1.43
CA VAL A 79 -4.20 -4.45 0.77
C VAL A 79 -4.40 -3.34 1.81
N GLU A 80 -5.27 -3.57 2.78
CA GLU A 80 -5.51 -2.64 3.89
C GLU A 80 -4.22 -2.35 4.67
N GLY A 81 -3.51 -3.39 5.10
CA GLY A 81 -2.24 -3.27 5.83
C GLY A 81 -1.17 -2.55 5.02
N TYR A 82 -1.06 -2.85 3.72
CA TYR A 82 -0.09 -2.23 2.84
C TYR A 82 -0.25 -0.70 2.77
N PHE A 83 -1.43 -0.21 2.50
CA PHE A 83 -1.67 1.24 2.41
C PHE A 83 -1.58 1.93 3.77
N THR A 84 -2.04 1.28 4.84
CA THR A 84 -1.87 1.79 6.20
C THR A 84 -0.38 1.96 6.53
N GLU A 85 0.42 0.91 6.37
CA GLU A 85 1.86 0.95 6.67
C GLU A 85 2.60 1.95 5.80
N LEU A 86 2.24 2.09 4.51
CA LEU A 86 2.82 3.11 3.63
C LEU A 86 2.47 4.53 4.09
N THR A 87 1.25 4.75 4.59
CA THR A 87 0.86 6.08 5.09
C THR A 87 1.73 6.47 6.30
N PHE A 88 2.00 5.54 7.21
CA PHE A 88 2.95 5.77 8.30
C PHE A 88 4.37 6.03 7.80
N LEU A 89 4.83 5.26 6.81
CA LEU A 89 6.13 5.47 6.17
C LEU A 89 6.22 6.88 5.55
N PHE A 90 5.20 7.31 4.83
CA PHE A 90 5.17 8.64 4.21
C PHE A 90 5.13 9.76 5.27
N SER A 91 4.40 9.54 6.37
CA SER A 91 4.40 10.46 7.52
C SER A 91 5.81 10.61 8.13
N GLU A 92 6.57 9.51 8.24
CA GLU A 92 7.97 9.57 8.70
C GLU A 92 8.89 10.23 7.67
N LEU A 93 8.74 9.91 6.39
CA LEU A 93 9.51 10.57 5.32
C LEU A 93 9.24 12.08 5.32
N TYR A 94 7.99 12.49 5.47
CA TYR A 94 7.66 13.91 5.57
C TYR A 94 8.35 14.56 6.77
N ARG A 95 8.38 13.90 7.92
CA ARG A 95 9.02 14.41 9.13
C ARG A 95 10.52 14.62 8.95
N VAL A 96 11.23 13.63 8.38
CA VAL A 96 12.70 13.63 8.30
C VAL A 96 13.27 14.35 7.09
N CYS A 97 12.52 14.47 6.01
CA CYS A 97 12.97 15.20 4.82
C CYS A 97 13.05 16.70 5.10
N LYS A 98 14.03 17.35 4.51
CA LYS A 98 14.13 18.83 4.53
C LYS A 98 13.06 19.44 3.62
N THR A 99 12.61 20.64 3.94
CA THR A 99 11.75 21.45 3.05
C THR A 99 12.41 21.59 1.68
N GLY A 100 11.63 21.37 0.62
CA GLY A 100 12.11 21.37 -0.75
C GLY A 100 12.70 20.05 -1.24
N ALA A 101 12.84 19.03 -0.38
CA ALA A 101 13.32 17.72 -0.78
C ALA A 101 12.31 16.99 -1.67
N TYR A 102 12.83 16.18 -2.59
CA TYR A 102 12.02 15.32 -3.44
C TYR A 102 12.06 13.87 -2.96
N VAL A 103 10.91 13.21 -3.04
CA VAL A 103 10.76 11.78 -2.82
C VAL A 103 10.35 11.14 -4.14
N ALA A 104 11.08 10.10 -4.56
CA ALA A 104 10.73 9.28 -5.70
C ALA A 104 10.29 7.90 -5.20
N PHE A 105 9.03 7.55 -5.44
CA PHE A 105 8.46 6.28 -5.02
C PHE A 105 8.14 5.40 -6.24
N VAL A 106 8.73 4.21 -6.29
CA VAL A 106 8.57 3.27 -7.41
C VAL A 106 7.60 2.17 -7.01
N ASN A 107 6.55 1.97 -7.79
CA ASN A 107 5.56 0.93 -7.54
C ASN A 107 4.96 0.37 -8.81
N ASP A 108 4.30 -0.77 -8.68
CA ASP A 108 3.46 -1.37 -9.71
C ASP A 108 2.00 -1.30 -9.28
N ASN A 109 1.11 -1.00 -10.23
CA ASN A 109 -0.30 -1.21 -9.99
C ASN A 109 -0.58 -2.72 -9.93
N VAL A 110 -1.56 -3.11 -9.15
CA VAL A 110 -1.93 -4.52 -8.95
C VAL A 110 -3.39 -4.75 -9.30
N ARG A 111 -3.79 -6.01 -9.42
CA ARG A 111 -5.16 -6.39 -9.75
C ARG A 111 -5.55 -7.66 -9.01
N TYR A 112 -6.67 -7.61 -8.30
CA TYR A 112 -7.25 -8.75 -7.61
C TYR A 112 -8.71 -8.92 -8.01
N ALA A 113 -9.10 -10.15 -8.37
CA ALA A 113 -10.48 -10.47 -8.78
C ALA A 113 -11.07 -9.51 -9.83
N GLY A 114 -10.27 -9.06 -10.77
CA GLY A 114 -10.68 -8.11 -11.81
C GLY A 114 -10.56 -6.63 -11.39
N GLU A 115 -10.52 -6.32 -10.12
CA GLU A 115 -10.36 -4.94 -9.61
C GLU A 115 -8.92 -4.47 -9.73
N VAL A 116 -8.71 -3.37 -10.44
CA VAL A 116 -7.41 -2.71 -10.57
C VAL A 116 -7.20 -1.78 -9.39
N ILE A 117 -6.09 -1.97 -8.69
CA ILE A 117 -5.67 -1.09 -7.61
C ILE A 117 -4.61 -0.14 -8.17
N PRO A 118 -4.94 1.14 -8.35
CA PRO A 118 -4.02 2.13 -8.89
C PRO A 118 -3.07 2.63 -7.78
N VAL A 119 -2.08 1.79 -7.44
CA VAL A 119 -1.16 2.05 -6.33
C VAL A 119 -0.48 3.41 -6.46
N ASP A 120 -0.13 3.83 -7.66
CA ASP A 120 0.49 5.12 -7.94
C ASP A 120 -0.40 6.32 -7.58
N PHE A 121 -1.68 6.26 -7.89
CA PHE A 121 -2.63 7.32 -7.54
C PHE A 121 -2.97 7.30 -6.04
N LEU A 122 -3.23 6.12 -5.47
CA LEU A 122 -3.55 5.99 -4.05
C LEU A 122 -2.40 6.48 -3.18
N THR A 123 -1.17 6.05 -3.46
CA THR A 123 0.01 6.49 -2.69
C THR A 123 0.31 7.98 -2.87
N THR A 124 0.07 8.54 -4.06
CA THR A 124 0.20 9.98 -4.29
C THR A 124 -0.84 10.77 -3.50
N ASN A 125 -2.10 10.32 -3.48
CA ASN A 125 -3.16 10.96 -2.72
C ASN A 125 -2.91 10.90 -1.20
N LEU A 126 -2.47 9.76 -0.67
CA LEU A 126 -2.08 9.62 0.73
C LEU A 126 -0.89 10.53 1.10
N ALA A 127 0.12 10.61 0.21
CA ALA A 127 1.27 11.50 0.41
C ALA A 127 0.85 12.98 0.41
N GLU A 128 -0.09 13.37 -0.45
CA GLU A 128 -0.65 14.72 -0.51
C GLU A 128 -1.39 15.07 0.79
N GLN A 129 -2.21 14.17 1.32
CA GLN A 129 -2.91 14.37 2.60
C GLN A 129 -1.96 14.49 3.79
N ILE A 130 -0.77 13.89 3.73
CA ILE A 130 0.29 14.06 4.72
C ILE A 130 0.94 15.45 4.63
N GLY A 131 0.96 16.06 3.44
CA GLY A 131 1.51 17.39 3.19
C GLY A 131 2.54 17.47 2.06
N PHE A 132 2.85 16.37 1.39
CA PHE A 132 3.67 16.44 0.18
C PHE A 132 2.91 17.09 -0.96
N THR A 133 3.62 17.78 -1.83
CA THR A 133 3.09 18.29 -3.09
C THR A 133 3.38 17.29 -4.21
N PRO A 134 2.37 16.71 -4.86
CA PRO A 134 2.57 15.89 -6.04
C PRO A 134 3.22 16.70 -7.17
N VAL A 135 4.26 16.16 -7.77
CA VAL A 135 5.00 16.82 -8.86
C VAL A 135 4.74 16.15 -10.19
N LYS A 136 4.95 14.82 -10.25
CA LYS A 136 4.83 14.07 -11.49
C LYS A 136 4.70 12.57 -11.25
N ILE A 137 4.00 11.90 -12.16
CA ILE A 137 3.97 10.43 -12.26
C ILE A 137 4.59 10.06 -13.61
N TYR A 138 5.70 9.33 -13.57
CA TYR A 138 6.28 8.71 -14.76
C TYR A 138 5.71 7.30 -14.89
N THR A 139 5.22 6.97 -16.07
CA THR A 139 4.76 5.61 -16.37
C THR A 139 5.82 4.88 -17.17
N LEU A 140 6.16 3.68 -16.72
CA LEU A 140 7.11 2.80 -17.39
C LEU A 140 6.35 1.79 -18.24
N LYS A 141 6.84 1.55 -19.46
CA LYS A 141 6.24 0.56 -20.34
C LYS A 141 6.41 -0.84 -19.75
N GLN A 142 5.30 -1.51 -19.46
CA GLN A 142 5.31 -2.91 -19.04
C GLN A 142 4.78 -3.80 -20.17
N GLN A 143 5.51 -4.88 -20.43
CA GLN A 143 5.12 -5.85 -21.45
C GLN A 143 4.36 -7.07 -20.86
N LYS A 144 4.50 -7.31 -19.55
CA LYS A 144 3.92 -8.48 -18.86
C LYS A 144 3.14 -8.04 -17.62
N GLY A 145 1.99 -8.64 -17.40
CA GLY A 145 1.27 -8.51 -16.14
C GLY A 145 2.03 -9.19 -15.00
N ASN A 146 1.84 -8.71 -13.77
CA ASN A 146 2.44 -9.34 -12.59
C ASN A 146 1.80 -10.71 -12.30
N SER A 147 2.52 -11.54 -11.51
CA SER A 147 2.11 -12.91 -11.19
C SER A 147 0.92 -12.99 -10.22
N SER A 148 0.57 -11.90 -9.54
CA SER A 148 -0.51 -11.85 -8.56
C SER A 148 -1.91 -11.79 -9.16
N GLN A 149 -2.03 -11.66 -10.50
CA GLN A 149 -3.32 -11.63 -11.17
C GLN A 149 -3.97 -13.01 -11.21
N GLN A 150 -5.24 -13.07 -10.80
CA GLN A 150 -6.07 -14.26 -10.99
C GLN A 150 -6.42 -14.43 -12.46
N MET A 151 -5.74 -15.36 -13.14
CA MET A 151 -5.76 -15.43 -14.59
C MET A 151 -6.95 -16.18 -15.19
N LYS A 152 -7.58 -17.12 -14.45
CA LYS A 152 -8.61 -18.00 -15.01
C LYS A 152 -9.84 -17.26 -15.50
N LYS A 153 -10.45 -16.41 -14.69
CA LYS A 153 -11.70 -15.70 -15.01
C LYS A 153 -11.45 -14.33 -15.65
N TYR A 154 -10.39 -13.64 -15.20
CA TYR A 154 -10.18 -12.22 -15.51
C TYR A 154 -9.09 -11.97 -16.54
N GLY A 155 -8.40 -13.00 -17.01
CA GLY A 155 -7.28 -12.89 -17.94
C GLY A 155 -6.07 -12.12 -17.36
N ARG A 156 -5.04 -11.95 -18.20
CA ARG A 156 -3.85 -11.18 -17.86
C ARG A 156 -3.91 -9.81 -18.52
N VAL A 157 -3.70 -8.76 -17.74
CA VAL A 157 -3.65 -7.37 -18.21
C VAL A 157 -2.27 -6.80 -17.88
N ALA A 158 -1.64 -6.07 -18.80
CA ALA A 158 -0.45 -5.30 -18.51
C ALA A 158 -0.83 -4.14 -17.58
N LEU A 159 -0.31 -4.16 -16.36
CA LEU A 159 -0.53 -3.11 -15.37
C LEU A 159 0.61 -2.10 -15.44
N ARG A 160 0.30 -0.86 -15.13
CA ARG A 160 1.26 0.23 -15.14
C ARG A 160 2.27 0.09 -14.00
N LYS A 161 3.56 0.22 -14.33
CA LYS A 161 4.62 0.49 -13.38
C LYS A 161 4.91 1.98 -13.39
N SER A 162 5.08 2.60 -12.24
CA SER A 162 5.17 4.04 -12.13
C SER A 162 6.29 4.48 -11.19
N ILE A 163 6.80 5.67 -11.43
CA ILE A 163 7.63 6.43 -10.50
C ILE A 163 6.87 7.70 -10.17
N THR A 164 6.40 7.81 -8.94
CA THR A 164 5.72 9.02 -8.45
C THR A 164 6.73 9.93 -7.78
N ILE A 165 6.68 11.21 -8.09
CA ILE A 165 7.58 12.24 -7.53
C ILE A 165 6.75 13.19 -6.70
N TRP A 166 7.15 13.39 -5.47
CA TRP A 166 6.56 14.33 -4.53
C TRP A 166 7.63 15.28 -3.98
N LYS A 167 7.21 16.48 -3.59
CA LYS A 167 8.07 17.48 -2.97
C LYS A 167 7.53 17.84 -1.58
N LYS A 168 8.43 17.95 -0.60
CA LYS A 168 8.12 18.50 0.71
C LYS A 168 8.21 20.02 0.70
#